data_4e5c2adcabb71381ffd4eb9a319d661a
#
_entry.id   4e5c2adcabb71381ffd4eb9a319d661a
#
_cell.length_a   1.000
_cell.length_b   1.000
_cell.length_c   1.000
_cell.angle_alpha   90.00
_cell.angle_beta   90.00
_cell.angle_gamma   90.00
#
_symmetry.space_group_name_H-M   'P 1'
#
loop_
_entity.id
_entity.type
_entity.pdbx_description
1 polymer ?
#
loop_
_entity_poly.entity_id
_entity_poly.type
_entity_poly.pdbx_seq_one_letter_code
_entity_poly.pdbx_strand_id
1 'polypeptide(L)'
;RILQKVKEYGLESQFELCPFTKEIQKHYLSASVYVMTSAFEGLPLVLVEAESMGLPLVSYACPCGPRDIITEGKDGFLVEPGDQKTFAARLRTLIEDEDLRRQMGQAAKLNSERFSLDNVMKQWEALFAELTAK
;
A
#
# COMPACT_ATOMS: atom_id res chain seq x y z
N ARG A 1 -6.22 -16.64 -16.18
CA ARG A 1 -4.86 -16.16 -16.44
C ARG A 1 -3.96 -16.23 -15.19
N ILE A 2 -4.39 -15.70 -14.03
CA ILE A 2 -3.59 -15.76 -12.78
C ILE A 2 -3.40 -17.21 -12.33
N LEU A 3 -4.47 -17.98 -12.16
CA LEU A 3 -4.41 -19.40 -11.74
C LEU A 3 -3.58 -20.26 -12.69
N GLN A 4 -3.57 -19.96 -13.98
CA GLN A 4 -2.70 -20.66 -14.93
C GLN A 4 -1.23 -20.39 -14.62
N LYS A 5 -0.84 -19.14 -14.32
CA LYS A 5 0.52 -18.79 -13.90
C LYS A 5 0.90 -19.45 -12.57
N VAL A 6 0.00 -19.46 -11.60
CA VAL A 6 0.21 -20.16 -10.32
C VAL A 6 0.56 -21.63 -10.58
N LYS A 7 -0.19 -22.30 -11.45
CA LYS A 7 0.08 -23.70 -11.82
C LYS A 7 1.38 -23.88 -12.61
N GLU A 8 1.67 -22.99 -13.57
CA GLU A 8 2.93 -23.01 -14.33
C GLU A 8 4.17 -22.90 -13.42
N TYR A 9 4.06 -22.20 -12.29
CA TYR A 9 5.15 -22.05 -11.30
C TYR A 9 5.07 -23.03 -10.13
N GLY A 10 4.08 -23.93 -10.07
CA GLY A 10 3.92 -24.91 -8.99
C GLY A 10 3.62 -24.25 -7.62
N LEU A 11 2.85 -23.16 -7.62
CA LEU A 11 2.57 -22.35 -6.43
C LEU A 11 1.18 -22.58 -5.84
N GLU A 12 0.46 -23.61 -6.25
CA GLU A 12 -0.94 -23.86 -5.89
C GLU A 12 -1.15 -23.97 -4.37
N SER A 13 -0.16 -24.51 -3.65
CA SER A 13 -0.24 -24.63 -2.18
C SER A 13 0.14 -23.35 -1.42
N GLN A 14 0.67 -22.34 -2.11
CA GLN A 14 1.16 -21.09 -1.53
C GLN A 14 0.35 -19.86 -1.98
N PHE A 15 -0.62 -20.07 -2.85
CA PHE A 15 -1.40 -19.00 -3.45
C PHE A 15 -2.89 -19.23 -3.20
N GLU A 16 -3.54 -18.20 -2.69
CA GLU A 16 -4.99 -18.16 -2.51
C GLU A 16 -5.58 -17.02 -3.32
N LEU A 17 -6.60 -17.31 -4.13
CA LEU A 17 -7.39 -16.31 -4.81
C LEU A 17 -8.65 -16.01 -4.00
N CYS A 18 -8.62 -14.92 -3.24
CA CYS A 18 -9.76 -14.50 -2.45
C CYS A 18 -10.80 -13.81 -3.33
N PRO A 19 -12.09 -14.19 -3.22
CA PRO A 19 -13.17 -13.49 -3.90
C PRO A 19 -13.40 -12.11 -3.26
N PHE A 20 -14.25 -11.30 -3.90
CA PHE A 20 -14.70 -10.05 -3.31
C PHE A 20 -15.28 -10.28 -1.90
N THR A 21 -14.87 -9.47 -0.95
CA THR A 21 -15.36 -9.50 0.43
C THR A 21 -15.66 -8.10 0.95
N LYS A 22 -16.63 -7.98 1.84
CA LYS A 22 -16.88 -6.77 2.63
C LYS A 22 -16.00 -6.70 3.89
N GLU A 23 -15.27 -7.78 4.19
CA GLU A 23 -14.44 -7.92 5.39
C GLU A 23 -12.94 -7.84 5.06
N ILE A 24 -12.57 -7.01 4.10
CA ILE A 24 -11.18 -6.85 3.64
C ILE A 24 -10.20 -6.55 4.79
N GLN A 25 -10.66 -5.89 5.84
CA GLN A 25 -9.86 -5.58 7.02
C GLN A 25 -9.29 -6.84 7.69
N LYS A 26 -9.99 -7.98 7.65
CA LYS A 26 -9.47 -9.24 8.20
C LYS A 26 -8.24 -9.72 7.43
N HIS A 27 -8.23 -9.52 6.12
CA HIS A 27 -7.08 -9.85 5.28
C HIS A 27 -5.89 -8.91 5.56
N TYR A 28 -6.12 -7.61 5.71
CA TYR A 28 -5.06 -6.70 6.11
C TYR A 28 -4.46 -7.07 7.46
N LEU A 29 -5.28 -7.36 8.47
CA LEU A 29 -4.82 -7.73 9.82
C LEU A 29 -4.05 -9.06 9.86
N SER A 30 -4.28 -9.97 8.93
CA SER A 30 -3.56 -11.25 8.82
C SER A 30 -2.33 -11.18 7.92
N ALA A 31 -2.16 -10.09 7.16
CA ALA A 31 -1.04 -9.91 6.26
C ALA A 31 0.20 -9.36 6.99
N SER A 32 1.35 -9.55 6.38
CA SER A 32 2.63 -9.01 6.86
C SER A 32 3.17 -7.88 5.99
N VAL A 33 2.79 -7.85 4.73
CA VAL A 33 3.19 -6.85 3.73
C VAL A 33 2.04 -6.67 2.75
N TYR A 34 1.77 -5.45 2.32
CA TYR A 34 0.85 -5.19 1.22
C TYR A 34 1.62 -4.88 -0.06
N VAL A 35 1.20 -5.46 -1.17
CA VAL A 35 1.84 -5.25 -2.48
C VAL A 35 0.84 -4.75 -3.52
N MET A 36 1.25 -3.78 -4.35
CA MET A 36 0.43 -3.26 -5.43
C MET A 36 1.23 -3.18 -6.73
N THR A 37 0.72 -3.82 -7.78
CA THR A 37 1.37 -3.87 -9.10
C THR A 37 0.54 -3.19 -10.19
N SER A 38 -0.29 -2.23 -9.82
CA SER A 38 -1.11 -1.46 -10.75
C SER A 38 -0.24 -0.66 -11.73
N ALA A 39 -0.69 -0.60 -12.97
CA ALA A 39 -0.03 0.20 -14.01
C ALA A 39 -0.48 1.67 -14.00
N PHE A 40 -1.66 1.95 -13.44
CA PHE A 40 -2.24 3.28 -13.33
C PHE A 40 -3.21 3.33 -12.15
N GLU A 41 -3.17 4.43 -11.40
CA GLU A 41 -4.10 4.72 -10.30
C GLU A 41 -4.47 6.20 -10.31
N GLY A 42 -5.52 6.56 -9.56
CA GLY A 42 -5.77 7.94 -9.15
C GLY A 42 -5.17 8.17 -7.75
N LEU A 43 -5.99 8.00 -6.71
CA LEU A 43 -5.52 7.85 -5.33
C LEU A 43 -5.88 6.42 -4.88
N PRO A 44 -4.92 5.50 -4.78
CA PRO A 44 -5.21 4.09 -4.43
C PRO A 44 -5.55 3.95 -2.95
N LEU A 45 -6.83 4.05 -2.61
CA LEU A 45 -7.32 3.94 -1.23
C LEU A 45 -6.88 2.64 -0.55
N VAL A 46 -6.69 1.58 -1.31
CA VAL A 46 -6.18 0.30 -0.80
C VAL A 46 -4.78 0.41 -0.17
N LEU A 47 -3.93 1.36 -0.61
CA LEU A 47 -2.66 1.65 0.06
C LEU A 47 -2.89 2.36 1.38
N VAL A 48 -3.78 3.35 1.41
CA VAL A 48 -4.14 4.07 2.65
C VAL A 48 -4.78 3.12 3.67
N GLU A 49 -5.65 2.24 3.22
CA GLU A 49 -6.25 1.19 4.05
C GLU A 49 -5.20 0.26 4.65
N ALA A 50 -4.27 -0.23 3.82
CA ALA A 50 -3.18 -1.10 4.29
C ALA A 50 -2.25 -0.39 5.28
N GLU A 51 -1.87 0.88 5.03
CA GLU A 51 -1.11 1.71 5.97
C GLU A 51 -1.83 1.86 7.31
N SER A 52 -3.13 2.13 7.29
CA SER A 52 -3.92 2.31 8.51
C SER A 52 -3.96 1.07 9.40
N MET A 53 -3.78 -0.12 8.79
CA MET A 53 -3.66 -1.40 9.49
C MET A 53 -2.20 -1.73 9.88
N GLY A 54 -1.26 -0.83 9.60
CA GLY A 54 0.14 -0.98 9.97
C GLY A 54 0.93 -1.92 9.06
N LEU A 55 0.52 -2.07 7.80
CA LEU A 55 1.25 -2.87 6.82
C LEU A 55 2.29 -2.02 6.09
N PRO A 56 3.54 -2.45 6.03
CA PRO A 56 4.51 -1.86 5.11
C PRO A 56 4.13 -2.18 3.67
N LEU A 57 4.41 -1.24 2.78
CA LEU A 57 3.95 -1.29 1.40
C LEU A 57 5.09 -1.57 0.42
N VAL A 58 4.82 -2.35 -0.63
CA VAL A 58 5.66 -2.41 -1.83
C VAL A 58 4.78 -2.14 -3.04
N SER A 59 5.00 -1.04 -3.73
CA SER A 59 4.16 -0.64 -4.86
C SER A 59 4.97 -0.25 -6.08
N TYR A 60 4.42 -0.48 -7.26
CA TYR A 60 4.89 0.26 -8.42
C TYR A 60 4.54 1.74 -8.27
N ALA A 61 5.50 2.59 -8.61
CA ALA A 61 5.39 4.04 -8.67
C ALA A 61 4.67 4.47 -9.95
N CYS A 62 3.49 3.88 -10.22
CA CYS A 62 2.70 4.25 -11.39
C CYS A 62 2.28 5.73 -11.31
N PRO A 63 1.90 6.35 -12.45
CA PRO A 63 1.43 7.74 -12.46
C PRO A 63 0.28 7.93 -11.48
N CYS A 64 0.37 9.00 -10.67
CA CYS A 64 -0.54 9.39 -9.60
C CYS A 64 -0.62 8.39 -8.41
N GLY A 65 -0.88 8.90 -7.24
CA GLY A 65 -1.27 8.19 -6.02
C GLY A 65 -0.16 7.50 -5.24
N PRO A 66 0.54 6.47 -5.69
CA PRO A 66 1.49 5.76 -4.84
C PRO A 66 2.61 6.64 -4.27
N ARG A 67 3.13 7.58 -5.08
CA ARG A 67 4.14 8.55 -4.64
C ARG A 67 3.61 9.60 -3.66
N ASP A 68 2.30 9.81 -3.64
CA ASP A 68 1.64 10.74 -2.71
C ASP A 68 1.31 10.06 -1.38
N ILE A 69 1.33 8.72 -1.34
CA ILE A 69 1.00 7.91 -0.16
C ILE A 69 2.28 7.39 0.50
N ILE A 70 3.14 6.72 -0.24
CA ILE A 70 4.31 6.03 0.28
C ILE A 70 5.50 6.99 0.41
N THR A 71 6.10 7.03 1.57
CA THR A 71 7.39 7.66 1.81
C THR A 71 8.50 6.61 1.65
N GLU A 72 9.21 6.67 0.52
CA GLU A 72 10.25 5.69 0.15
C GLU A 72 11.21 5.39 1.30
N GLY A 73 11.36 4.12 1.63
CA GLY A 73 12.26 3.60 2.65
C GLY A 73 11.82 3.84 4.09
N LYS A 74 10.68 4.52 4.33
CA LYS A 74 10.17 4.83 5.67
C LYS A 74 8.96 3.96 6.03
N ASP A 75 7.95 3.95 5.20
CA ASP A 75 6.70 3.21 5.40
C ASP A 75 6.43 2.18 4.27
N GLY A 76 7.27 2.19 3.24
CA GLY A 76 7.20 1.25 2.14
C GLY A 76 8.30 1.47 1.12
N PHE A 77 8.18 0.75 0.01
CA PHE A 77 9.07 0.86 -1.15
C PHE A 77 8.30 1.16 -2.41
N LEU A 78 8.78 2.13 -3.16
CA LEU A 78 8.32 2.49 -4.49
C LEU A 78 9.28 1.92 -5.53
N VAL A 79 8.75 1.21 -6.50
CA VAL A 79 9.53 0.58 -7.58
C VAL A 79 9.04 1.09 -8.92
N GLU A 80 9.94 1.36 -9.85
CA GLU A 80 9.54 1.79 -11.18
C GLU A 80 8.68 0.73 -11.89
N PRO A 81 7.62 1.14 -12.59
CA PRO A 81 6.72 0.22 -13.28
C PRO A 81 7.48 -0.71 -14.23
N GLY A 82 7.25 -2.02 -14.07
CA GLY A 82 7.90 -3.05 -14.89
C GLY A 82 9.24 -3.57 -14.35
N ASP A 83 9.86 -2.93 -13.37
CA ASP A 83 11.07 -3.45 -12.73
C ASP A 83 10.73 -4.56 -11.72
N GLN A 84 10.41 -5.73 -12.24
CA GLN A 84 10.07 -6.90 -11.44
C GLN A 84 11.24 -7.37 -10.56
N LYS A 85 12.47 -7.15 -11.00
CA LYS A 85 13.66 -7.58 -10.24
C LYS A 85 13.81 -6.78 -8.96
N THR A 86 13.73 -5.46 -9.03
CA THR A 86 13.77 -4.59 -7.86
C THR A 86 12.54 -4.81 -6.97
N PHE A 87 11.36 -5.01 -7.56
CA PHE A 87 10.13 -5.29 -6.81
C PHE A 87 10.28 -6.55 -5.95
N ALA A 88 10.76 -7.63 -6.55
CA ALA A 88 11.02 -8.88 -5.83
C ALA A 88 12.09 -8.73 -4.75
N ALA A 89 13.16 -7.95 -5.01
CA ALA A 89 14.20 -7.69 -4.03
C ALA A 89 13.67 -6.90 -2.82
N ARG A 90 12.86 -5.83 -3.04
CA ARG A 90 12.25 -5.05 -1.97
C ARG A 90 11.27 -5.87 -1.14
N LEU A 91 10.45 -6.69 -1.80
CA LEU A 91 9.55 -7.60 -1.10
C LEU A 91 10.33 -8.62 -0.26
N ARG A 92 11.39 -9.21 -0.82
CA ARG A 92 12.27 -10.14 -0.09
C ARG A 92 12.89 -9.50 1.15
N THR A 93 13.37 -8.26 1.04
CA THR A 93 13.90 -7.51 2.19
C THR A 93 12.89 -7.47 3.34
N LEU A 94 11.62 -7.16 3.04
CA LEU A 94 10.57 -7.14 4.08
C LEU A 94 10.19 -8.53 4.60
N ILE A 95 10.36 -9.59 3.80
CA ILE A 95 10.10 -10.97 4.24
C ILE A 95 11.20 -11.43 5.20
N GLU A 96 12.45 -11.15 4.89
CA GLU A 96 13.64 -11.64 5.61
C GLU A 96 13.96 -10.81 6.85
N ASP A 97 13.60 -9.52 6.89
CA ASP A 97 13.86 -8.60 8.01
C ASP A 97 12.56 -8.24 8.76
N GLU A 98 12.30 -8.95 9.85
CA GLU A 98 11.12 -8.73 10.68
C GLU A 98 11.14 -7.37 11.39
N ASP A 99 12.31 -6.92 11.85
CA ASP A 99 12.43 -5.65 12.56
C ASP A 99 12.18 -4.48 11.63
N LEU A 100 12.74 -4.50 10.43
CA LEU A 100 12.46 -3.51 9.40
C LEU A 100 10.97 -3.50 9.02
N ARG A 101 10.39 -4.69 8.84
CA ARG A 101 8.97 -4.84 8.53
C ARG A 101 8.08 -4.21 9.60
N ARG A 102 8.40 -4.43 10.87
CA ARG A 102 7.66 -3.85 12.00
C ARG A 102 7.83 -2.34 12.07
N GLN A 103 9.05 -1.83 11.89
CA GLN A 103 9.34 -0.40 11.90
C GLN A 103 8.59 0.31 10.76
N MET A 104 8.66 -0.22 9.55
CA MET A 104 7.93 0.34 8.41
C MET A 104 6.42 0.27 8.61
N GLY A 105 5.88 -0.82 9.17
CA GLY A 105 4.46 -0.93 9.46
C GLY A 105 3.98 0.10 10.49
N GLN A 106 4.77 0.37 11.52
CA GLN A 106 4.48 1.45 12.48
C GLN A 106 4.51 2.83 11.82
N ALA A 107 5.51 3.08 10.97
CA ALA A 107 5.61 4.32 10.22
C ALA A 107 4.43 4.49 9.24
N ALA A 108 4.02 3.41 8.56
CA ALA A 108 2.85 3.39 7.68
C ALA A 108 1.58 3.79 8.43
N LYS A 109 1.35 3.19 9.60
CA LYS A 109 0.19 3.53 10.43
C LYS A 109 0.16 5.00 10.83
N LEU A 110 1.29 5.56 11.23
CA LEU A 110 1.39 6.99 11.56
C LEU A 110 1.18 7.87 10.33
N ASN A 111 1.74 7.48 9.18
CA ASN A 111 1.59 8.22 7.93
C ASN A 111 0.12 8.27 7.47
N SER A 112 -0.63 7.18 7.67
CA SER A 112 -2.04 7.10 7.26
C SER A 112 -2.94 8.13 7.97
N GLU A 113 -2.55 8.64 9.15
CA GLU A 113 -3.33 9.62 9.92
C GLU A 113 -3.59 10.91 9.13
N ARG A 114 -2.70 11.27 8.22
CA ARG A 114 -2.89 12.45 7.34
C ARG A 114 -4.10 12.33 6.40
N PHE A 115 -4.56 11.10 6.15
CA PHE A 115 -5.75 10.79 5.37
C PHE A 115 -6.99 10.57 6.23
N SER A 116 -6.89 10.75 7.56
CA SER A 116 -8.05 10.66 8.44
C SER A 116 -9.10 11.72 8.07
N LEU A 117 -10.36 11.39 8.33
CA LEU A 117 -11.47 12.31 8.07
C LEU A 117 -11.23 13.69 8.72
N ASP A 118 -10.80 13.70 9.98
CA ASP A 118 -10.55 14.94 10.71
C ASP A 118 -9.47 15.81 10.06
N ASN A 119 -8.37 15.19 9.63
CA ASN A 119 -7.27 15.93 9.01
C ASN A 119 -7.62 16.41 7.61
N VAL A 120 -8.34 15.61 6.84
CA VAL A 120 -8.82 16.01 5.50
C VAL A 120 -9.87 17.13 5.63
N MET A 121 -10.81 17.01 6.57
CA MET A 121 -11.83 18.05 6.77
C MET A 121 -11.24 19.38 7.20
N LYS A 122 -10.23 19.41 8.09
CA LYS A 122 -9.52 20.64 8.44
C LYS A 122 -8.90 21.33 7.22
N GLN A 123 -8.36 20.58 6.27
CA GLN A 123 -7.82 21.14 5.03
C GLN A 123 -8.92 21.76 4.15
N TRP A 124 -10.07 21.11 4.05
CA TRP A 124 -11.23 21.64 3.31
C TRP A 124 -11.77 22.91 3.99
N GLU A 125 -11.93 22.92 5.30
CA GLU A 125 -12.37 24.08 6.06
C GLU A 125 -11.42 25.27 5.88
N ALA A 126 -10.12 25.06 5.94
CA ALA A 126 -9.12 26.09 5.70
C ALA A 126 -9.21 26.65 4.27
N LEU A 127 -9.35 25.79 3.26
CA LEU A 127 -9.51 26.20 1.87
C LEU A 127 -10.78 27.01 1.67
N PHE A 128 -11.91 26.59 2.22
CA PHE A 128 -13.16 27.33 2.10
C PHE A 128 -13.11 28.68 2.81
N ALA A 129 -12.49 28.76 3.99
CA ALA A 129 -12.28 30.01 4.69
C ALA A 129 -11.44 30.99 3.85
N GLU A 130 -10.37 30.54 3.22
CA GLU A 130 -9.54 31.34 2.32
C GLU A 130 -10.34 31.86 1.09
N LEU A 131 -11.13 31.01 0.47
CA LEU A 131 -11.91 31.37 -0.72
C LEU A 131 -13.06 32.33 -0.42
N THR A 132 -13.63 32.27 0.79
CA THR A 132 -14.75 33.14 1.22
C THR A 132 -14.30 34.44 1.86
N ALA A 133 -13.03 34.58 2.22
CA ALA A 133 -12.46 35.83 2.78
C ALA A 133 -12.17 36.90 1.71
N LYS A 134 -12.44 36.60 0.44
CA LYS A 134 -12.32 37.54 -0.70
C LYS A 134 -13.68 38.12 -1.05
#